data_b4b6ec0580b70c086ee768f0ff37b9e7
#
_entry.id   b4b6ec0580b70c086ee768f0ff37b9e7
#
_cell.length_a   1.000
_cell.length_b   1.000
_cell.length_c   1.000
_cell.angle_alpha   90.00
_cell.angle_beta   90.00
_cell.angle_gamma   90.00
#
_symmetry.space_group_name_H-M   'P 1'
#
loop_
_entity.id
_entity.type
_entity.pdbx_description
1 polymer ?
#
loop_
_entity_poly.entity_id
_entity_poly.type
_entity_poly.pdbx_seq_one_letter_code
_entity_poly.pdbx_strand_id
1 'polypeptide(L)'
;IVGCGYKAYSWDANRQGGTAPSENAFGTDLSQQQFAETDAWFAPSMYNIVKQDGRDVHLVIKPDMDCVVNSGLGSVRGARMGELSYSEARGTQSKRLTDPLVWRYSGMHPTSWDDALELVAEVTRRVVEEQGEDGLLVSAYDHGGAGGGYENTWATGKLYFESMKVKNIRIHNRPAYNSEVHGSRDMGVGELNNCYEDAELADTIFAVGTNALETQPNYFLNHWVPNLRGGSL
;
A
#
# COMPACT_ATOMS: atom_id res chain seq x y z
N ILE A 1 -5.88 0.46 2.55
CA ILE A 1 -5.38 1.83 2.67
C ILE A 1 -6.29 2.52 3.65
N VAL A 2 -5.81 2.70 4.87
CA VAL A 2 -6.65 3.18 5.99
C VAL A 2 -6.19 4.53 6.55
N GLY A 3 -5.24 5.21 5.92
CA GLY A 3 -4.77 6.54 6.36
C GLY A 3 -3.81 6.53 7.55
N CYS A 4 -3.05 5.45 7.73
CA CYS A 4 -2.05 5.35 8.80
C CYS A 4 -1.01 6.47 8.72
N GLY A 5 -0.76 7.13 9.84
CA GLY A 5 0.27 8.15 9.99
C GLY A 5 1.65 7.54 10.24
N TYR A 6 2.66 8.11 9.64
CA TYR A 6 4.08 7.76 9.86
C TYR A 6 4.91 9.03 9.96
N LYS A 7 5.91 9.00 10.80
CA LYS A 7 6.93 10.05 10.91
C LYS A 7 8.24 9.56 10.31
N ALA A 8 8.85 10.37 9.45
CA ALA A 8 10.17 10.12 8.90
C ALA A 8 11.20 10.97 9.63
N TYR A 9 12.24 10.32 10.11
CA TYR A 9 13.37 10.97 10.77
C TYR A 9 14.61 10.77 9.91
N SER A 10 15.36 11.84 9.66
CA SER A 10 16.62 11.74 8.95
C SER A 10 17.72 12.54 9.65
N TRP A 11 18.94 12.03 9.56
CA TRP A 11 20.13 12.73 10.06
C TRP A 11 21.35 12.31 9.23
N ASP A 12 22.38 13.15 9.21
CA ASP A 12 23.59 12.94 8.42
C ASP A 12 24.29 11.64 8.83
N ALA A 13 24.63 10.80 7.86
CA ALA A 13 25.29 9.52 8.07
C ALA A 13 26.67 9.66 8.73
N ASN A 14 27.30 10.84 8.63
CA ASN A 14 28.58 11.14 9.25
C ASN A 14 28.46 11.63 10.71
N ARG A 15 27.25 11.81 11.23
CA ARG A 15 27.07 12.23 12.63
C ARG A 15 27.31 11.06 13.57
N GLN A 16 28.14 11.31 14.60
CA GLN A 16 28.20 10.42 15.75
C GLN A 16 26.83 10.36 16.44
N GLY A 17 26.37 9.15 16.73
CA GLY A 17 25.05 8.91 17.32
C GLY A 17 23.99 8.40 16.34
N GLY A 18 24.28 8.41 15.03
CA GLY A 18 23.46 7.72 14.03
C GLY A 18 23.79 6.23 14.01
N THR A 19 23.50 5.51 15.10
CA THR A 19 23.72 4.06 15.16
C THR A 19 22.67 3.32 14.36
N ALA A 20 23.07 2.20 13.76
CA ALA A 20 22.13 1.32 13.11
C ALA A 20 21.07 0.81 14.12
N PRO A 21 19.85 0.50 13.70
CA PRO A 21 18.84 -0.07 14.58
C PRO A 21 19.32 -1.32 15.35
N SER A 22 20.20 -2.11 14.73
CA SER A 22 20.86 -3.25 15.38
C SER A 22 21.77 -2.85 16.56
N GLU A 23 22.15 -1.60 16.63
CA GLU A 23 22.99 -1.02 17.68
C GLU A 23 22.20 -0.10 18.62
N ASN A 24 20.86 -0.19 18.56
CA ASN A 24 19.95 0.51 19.46
C ASN A 24 20.00 2.04 19.37
N ALA A 25 19.85 2.57 18.15
CA ALA A 25 19.89 4.01 17.84
C ALA A 25 18.91 4.88 18.67
N PHE A 26 17.90 4.29 19.25
CA PHE A 26 16.86 5.00 20.02
C PHE A 26 16.91 4.75 21.52
N GLY A 27 17.94 4.08 22.04
CA GLY A 27 18.02 3.72 23.44
C GLY A 27 17.01 2.65 23.88
N THR A 28 16.33 2.02 22.92
CA THR A 28 15.30 0.99 23.17
C THR A 28 15.90 -0.39 22.89
N ASP A 29 15.81 -1.30 23.81
CA ASP A 29 16.20 -2.69 23.57
C ASP A 29 15.23 -3.37 22.61
N LEU A 30 15.62 -3.49 21.36
CA LEU A 30 14.80 -4.06 20.31
C LEU A 30 14.49 -5.55 20.52
N SER A 31 15.30 -6.25 21.32
CA SER A 31 15.07 -7.66 21.66
C SER A 31 13.95 -7.84 22.68
N GLN A 32 13.65 -6.79 23.44
CA GLN A 32 12.60 -6.76 24.45
C GLN A 32 11.44 -5.86 24.08
N GLN A 33 11.37 -5.44 22.83
CA GLN A 33 10.32 -4.56 22.38
C GLN A 33 8.97 -5.24 22.53
N GLN A 34 8.28 -4.89 23.58
CA GLN A 34 6.87 -5.17 23.76
C GLN A 34 6.09 -4.02 23.13
N PHE A 35 4.81 -4.25 22.85
CA PHE A 35 3.89 -3.18 22.53
C PHE A 35 3.84 -2.24 23.73
N ALA A 36 4.65 -1.20 23.69
CA ALA A 36 4.61 -0.20 24.74
C ALA A 36 3.37 0.67 24.51
N GLU A 37 2.58 0.84 25.54
CA GLU A 37 1.39 1.71 25.51
C GLU A 37 1.77 3.17 25.21
N THR A 38 3.04 3.52 25.35
CA THR A 38 3.54 4.89 25.27
C THR A 38 4.47 5.20 24.09
N ASP A 39 5.05 4.17 23.44
CA ASP A 39 6.00 4.34 22.36
C ASP A 39 5.58 3.61 21.08
N ALA A 40 5.74 4.27 19.95
CA ALA A 40 5.51 3.63 18.67
C ALA A 40 6.44 2.42 18.49
N TRP A 41 5.87 1.34 18.01
CA TRP A 41 6.61 0.15 17.63
C TRP A 41 7.72 0.47 16.61
N PHE A 42 8.86 -0.20 16.74
CA PHE A 42 9.99 -0.08 15.84
C PHE A 42 10.49 -1.45 15.37
N ALA A 43 10.80 -1.55 14.09
CA ALA A 43 11.42 -2.73 13.49
C ALA A 43 12.64 -2.32 12.65
N PRO A 44 13.67 -3.19 12.53
CA PRO A 44 14.86 -2.89 11.73
C PRO A 44 14.59 -2.54 10.27
N SER A 45 13.48 -3.04 9.71
CA SER A 45 13.02 -2.74 8.36
C SER A 45 12.51 -1.30 8.18
N MET A 46 12.27 -0.59 9.26
CA MET A 46 11.91 0.83 9.25
C MET A 46 13.11 1.75 8.97
N TYR A 47 14.32 1.23 9.00
CA TYR A 47 15.57 1.98 8.81
C TYR A 47 16.17 1.76 7.43
N ASN A 48 16.79 2.84 6.90
CA ASN A 48 17.60 2.79 5.69
C ASN A 48 18.71 3.88 5.71
N ILE A 49 19.62 3.83 4.74
CA ILE A 49 20.54 4.92 4.41
C ILE A 49 20.20 5.36 2.99
N VAL A 50 19.83 6.60 2.81
CA VAL A 50 19.39 7.14 1.52
C VAL A 50 20.16 8.39 1.13
N LYS A 51 20.14 8.75 -0.15
CA LYS A 51 20.69 10.01 -0.63
C LYS A 51 19.66 11.14 -0.42
N GLN A 52 20.05 12.19 0.27
CA GLN A 52 19.32 13.44 0.38
C GLN A 52 20.27 14.59 0.01
N ASP A 53 19.94 15.36 -1.00
CA ASP A 53 20.78 16.44 -1.51
C ASP A 53 22.24 16.02 -1.79
N GLY A 54 22.40 14.82 -2.36
CA GLY A 54 23.70 14.24 -2.71
C GLY A 54 24.51 13.66 -1.54
N ARG A 55 24.00 13.72 -0.31
CA ARG A 55 24.65 13.19 0.90
C ARG A 55 23.93 11.96 1.41
N ASP A 56 24.67 11.04 2.01
CA ASP A 56 24.09 9.90 2.71
C ASP A 56 23.49 10.36 4.04
N VAL A 57 22.24 9.99 4.26
CA VAL A 57 21.54 10.23 5.52
C VAL A 57 20.95 8.93 6.03
N HIS A 58 20.95 8.78 7.34
CA HIS A 58 20.14 7.78 7.99
C HIS A 58 18.66 8.17 7.86
N LEU A 59 17.82 7.22 7.53
CA LEU A 59 16.37 7.38 7.44
C LEU A 59 15.69 6.36 8.34
N VAL A 60 14.78 6.82 9.18
CA VAL A 60 13.87 5.96 9.93
C VAL A 60 12.44 6.42 9.66
N ILE A 61 11.60 5.50 9.26
CA ILE A 61 10.16 5.75 9.09
C ILE A 61 9.42 4.86 10.08
N LYS A 62 8.78 5.46 11.07
CA LYS A 62 8.07 4.75 12.14
C LYS A 62 6.62 5.23 12.26
N PRO A 63 5.71 4.39 12.78
CA PRO A 63 4.33 4.79 13.02
C PRO A 63 4.22 6.00 13.93
N ASP A 64 3.24 6.85 13.65
CA ASP A 64 2.97 8.05 14.42
C ASP A 64 2.03 7.71 15.60
N MET A 65 2.51 7.94 16.82
CA MET A 65 1.72 7.76 18.04
C MET A 65 0.52 8.71 18.11
N ASP A 66 0.65 9.88 17.52
CA ASP A 66 -0.39 10.91 17.55
C ASP A 66 -1.47 10.71 16.47
N CYS A 67 -1.27 9.72 15.59
CA CYS A 67 -2.24 9.43 14.52
C CYS A 67 -3.43 8.64 15.09
N VAL A 68 -4.61 9.21 14.99
CA VAL A 68 -5.86 8.59 15.47
C VAL A 68 -6.21 7.27 14.78
N VAL A 69 -5.68 7.04 13.57
CA VAL A 69 -5.96 5.81 12.80
C VAL A 69 -5.16 4.62 13.30
N ASN A 70 -3.88 4.80 13.57
CA ASN A 70 -2.98 3.68 13.89
C ASN A 70 -2.30 3.77 15.25
N SER A 71 -2.39 4.90 15.96
CA SER A 71 -1.92 5.04 17.36
C SER A 71 -0.53 4.44 17.60
N GLY A 72 0.42 4.70 16.71
CA GLY A 72 1.77 4.15 16.77
C GLY A 72 1.91 2.70 16.31
N LEU A 73 0.85 2.04 15.88
CA LEU A 73 0.90 0.69 15.34
C LEU A 73 1.15 0.70 13.83
N GLY A 74 1.62 -0.41 13.30
CA GLY A 74 1.86 -0.57 11.87
C GLY A 74 1.71 -2.01 11.41
N SER A 75 1.27 -2.18 10.17
CA SER A 75 1.32 -3.48 9.51
C SER A 75 2.76 -3.82 9.08
N VAL A 76 2.99 -5.07 8.69
CA VAL A 76 4.26 -5.51 8.08
C VAL A 76 4.65 -4.62 6.88
N ARG A 77 3.68 -4.16 6.09
CA ARG A 77 3.95 -3.24 4.97
C ARG A 77 4.41 -1.88 5.45
N GLY A 78 3.75 -1.30 6.44
CA GLY A 78 4.16 -0.04 7.05
C GLY A 78 5.53 -0.13 7.70
N ALA A 79 5.82 -1.25 8.37
CA ALA A 79 7.12 -1.51 8.98
C ALA A 79 8.28 -1.60 7.96
N ARG A 80 7.98 -1.79 6.69
CA ARG A 80 8.99 -1.90 5.63
C ARG A 80 9.14 -0.66 4.76
N MET A 81 8.51 0.45 5.12
CA MET A 81 8.59 1.68 4.31
C MET A 81 10.03 2.20 4.19
N GLY A 82 10.85 2.07 5.23
CA GLY A 82 12.27 2.39 5.16
C GLY A 82 13.01 1.57 4.11
N GLU A 83 12.81 0.26 4.07
CA GLU A 83 13.43 -0.65 3.10
C GLU A 83 12.97 -0.41 1.66
N LEU A 84 11.79 0.16 1.44
CA LEU A 84 11.28 0.46 0.11
C LEU A 84 12.00 1.65 -0.55
N SER A 85 12.77 2.41 0.21
CA SER A 85 13.61 3.48 -0.33
C SER A 85 14.85 2.89 -1.01
N TYR A 86 15.22 3.46 -2.16
CA TYR A 86 16.48 3.10 -2.83
C TYR A 86 17.68 3.45 -1.94
N SER A 87 18.57 2.50 -1.78
CA SER A 87 19.82 2.71 -1.05
C SER A 87 20.98 1.98 -1.73
N GLU A 88 21.94 2.75 -2.19
CA GLU A 88 23.19 2.21 -2.70
C GLU A 88 24.00 1.57 -1.56
N ALA A 89 24.07 2.23 -0.40
CA ALA A 89 24.84 1.78 0.76
C ALA A 89 24.34 0.44 1.31
N ARG A 90 23.04 0.19 1.29
CA ARG A 90 22.43 -1.06 1.80
C ARG A 90 21.99 -2.02 0.70
N GLY A 91 22.09 -1.62 -0.55
CA GLY A 91 21.63 -2.40 -1.69
C GLY A 91 20.11 -2.59 -1.75
N THR A 92 19.33 -1.83 -0.97
CA THR A 92 17.85 -1.92 -1.01
C THR A 92 17.33 -1.29 -2.29
N GLN A 93 16.37 -1.96 -2.93
CA GLN A 93 15.76 -1.53 -4.20
C GLN A 93 16.76 -1.36 -5.37
N SER A 94 17.98 -1.87 -5.24
CA SER A 94 19.03 -1.76 -6.27
C SER A 94 18.69 -2.49 -7.57
N LYS A 95 17.73 -3.41 -7.54
CA LYS A 95 17.27 -4.19 -8.70
C LYS A 95 15.91 -3.73 -9.24
N ARG A 96 15.47 -2.54 -8.89
CA ARG A 96 14.24 -1.99 -9.49
C ARG A 96 14.45 -1.73 -10.97
N LEU A 97 13.40 -1.97 -11.74
CA LEU A 97 13.39 -1.61 -13.16
C LEU A 97 13.46 -0.08 -13.29
N THR A 98 14.35 0.39 -14.15
CA THR A 98 14.52 1.80 -14.51
C THR A 98 13.94 2.10 -15.89
N ASP A 99 13.83 1.08 -16.70
CA ASP A 99 13.36 1.16 -18.09
C ASP A 99 12.22 0.16 -18.30
N PRO A 100 11.32 0.42 -19.27
CA PRO A 100 10.34 -0.58 -19.68
C PRO A 100 11.05 -1.82 -20.25
N LEU A 101 10.45 -2.98 -20.00
CA LEU A 101 10.93 -4.23 -20.58
C LEU A 101 9.92 -4.76 -21.59
N VAL A 102 10.42 -5.12 -22.77
CA VAL A 102 9.63 -5.71 -23.84
C VAL A 102 10.13 -7.11 -24.14
N TRP A 103 9.21 -8.06 -24.30
CA TRP A 103 9.55 -9.42 -24.70
C TRP A 103 9.96 -9.47 -26.17
N ARG A 104 11.24 -9.78 -26.42
CA ARG A 104 11.82 -9.95 -27.75
C ARG A 104 12.88 -11.04 -27.70
N TYR A 105 13.08 -11.77 -28.78
CA TYR A 105 14.16 -12.76 -28.87
C TYR A 105 14.22 -13.76 -27.71
N SER A 106 13.06 -14.21 -27.26
CA SER A 106 12.91 -15.15 -26.13
C SER A 106 13.33 -14.60 -24.76
N GLY A 107 13.34 -13.28 -24.57
CA GLY A 107 13.66 -12.63 -23.30
C GLY A 107 13.01 -11.26 -23.13
N MET A 108 13.08 -10.76 -21.89
CA MET A 108 12.68 -9.39 -21.57
C MET A 108 13.88 -8.45 -21.79
N HIS A 109 13.73 -7.48 -22.68
CA HIS A 109 14.79 -6.54 -23.03
C HIS A 109 14.40 -5.11 -22.69
N PRO A 110 15.31 -4.30 -22.11
CA PRO A 110 15.08 -2.88 -21.91
C PRO A 110 14.80 -2.15 -23.22
N THR A 111 13.87 -1.21 -23.19
CA THR A 111 13.54 -0.34 -24.32
C THR A 111 13.20 1.07 -23.83
N SER A 112 13.07 2.04 -24.73
CA SER A 112 12.61 3.37 -24.39
C SER A 112 11.11 3.35 -24.05
N TRP A 113 10.64 4.37 -23.34
CA TRP A 113 9.20 4.55 -23.09
C TRP A 113 8.44 4.77 -24.39
N ASP A 114 9.01 5.50 -25.34
CA ASP A 114 8.39 5.77 -26.65
C ASP A 114 8.17 4.46 -27.41
N ASP A 115 9.20 3.62 -27.54
CA ASP A 115 9.09 2.32 -28.20
C ASP A 115 8.09 1.38 -27.49
N ALA A 116 8.08 1.37 -26.15
CA ALA A 116 7.17 0.54 -25.40
C ALA A 116 5.71 0.96 -25.59
N LEU A 117 5.43 2.27 -25.55
CA LEU A 117 4.09 2.83 -25.73
C LEU A 117 3.63 2.67 -27.19
N GLU A 118 4.50 2.88 -28.17
CA GLU A 118 4.19 2.64 -29.58
C GLU A 118 3.83 1.16 -29.83
N LEU A 119 4.60 0.24 -29.24
CA LEU A 119 4.30 -1.19 -29.35
C LEU A 119 2.93 -1.54 -28.72
N VAL A 120 2.61 -1.00 -27.55
CA VAL A 120 1.31 -1.21 -26.90
C VAL A 120 0.18 -0.65 -27.78
N ALA A 121 0.34 0.55 -28.31
CA ALA A 121 -0.67 1.18 -29.16
C ALA A 121 -0.89 0.38 -30.45
N GLU A 122 0.19 -0.04 -31.13
CA GLU A 122 0.10 -0.80 -32.37
C GLU A 122 -0.53 -2.19 -32.15
N VAL A 123 -0.14 -2.91 -31.10
CA VAL A 123 -0.76 -4.21 -30.78
C VAL A 123 -2.25 -4.03 -30.46
N THR A 124 -2.60 -3.04 -29.67
CA THR A 124 -4.00 -2.73 -29.35
C THR A 124 -4.80 -2.41 -30.63
N ARG A 125 -4.27 -1.56 -31.50
CA ARG A 125 -4.91 -1.22 -32.78
C ARG A 125 -5.17 -2.47 -33.62
N ARG A 126 -4.15 -3.33 -33.80
CA ARG A 126 -4.29 -4.57 -34.58
C ARG A 126 -5.30 -5.53 -33.98
N VAL A 127 -5.31 -5.72 -32.66
CA VAL A 127 -6.31 -6.57 -32.00
C VAL A 127 -7.72 -6.08 -32.30
N VAL A 128 -7.95 -4.77 -32.19
CA VAL A 128 -9.27 -4.21 -32.46
C VAL A 128 -9.64 -4.31 -33.94
N GLU A 129 -8.69 -4.12 -34.86
CA GLU A 129 -8.92 -4.27 -36.31
C GLU A 129 -9.22 -5.71 -36.73
N GLU A 130 -8.52 -6.68 -36.16
CA GLU A 130 -8.64 -8.09 -36.54
C GLU A 130 -9.77 -8.83 -35.83
N GLN A 131 -10.03 -8.48 -34.56
CA GLN A 131 -10.97 -9.22 -33.69
C GLN A 131 -12.18 -8.36 -33.23
N GLY A 132 -12.18 -7.07 -33.58
CA GLY A 132 -13.19 -6.14 -33.10
C GLY A 132 -12.94 -5.70 -31.64
N GLU A 133 -13.84 -4.86 -31.15
CA GLU A 133 -13.75 -4.30 -29.79
C GLU A 133 -13.80 -5.38 -28.70
N ASP A 134 -14.41 -6.53 -28.96
CA ASP A 134 -14.51 -7.66 -28.02
C ASP A 134 -13.19 -8.40 -27.85
N GLY A 135 -12.24 -8.22 -28.77
CA GLY A 135 -10.88 -8.78 -28.66
C GLY A 135 -10.00 -8.12 -27.60
N LEU A 136 -10.42 -6.96 -27.09
CA LEU A 136 -9.65 -6.19 -26.11
C LEU A 136 -10.30 -6.26 -24.73
N LEU A 137 -9.54 -6.74 -23.72
CA LEU A 137 -9.93 -6.66 -22.32
C LEU A 137 -8.90 -5.83 -21.55
N VAL A 138 -9.36 -4.81 -20.86
CA VAL A 138 -8.53 -4.00 -19.96
C VAL A 138 -8.75 -4.40 -18.53
N SER A 139 -7.70 -4.78 -17.82
CA SER A 139 -7.73 -4.98 -16.38
C SER A 139 -7.17 -3.73 -15.69
N ALA A 140 -8.04 -2.97 -15.07
CA ALA A 140 -7.72 -1.69 -14.46
C ALA A 140 -7.80 -1.76 -12.93
N TYR A 141 -6.99 -0.94 -12.28
CA TYR A 141 -7.03 -0.72 -10.85
C TYR A 141 -7.77 0.58 -10.57
N ASP A 142 -8.87 0.53 -9.85
CA ASP A 142 -9.78 1.67 -9.67
C ASP A 142 -9.86 2.18 -8.24
N HIS A 143 -8.92 1.82 -7.39
CA HIS A 143 -8.91 2.34 -6.03
C HIS A 143 -8.80 3.87 -6.04
N GLY A 144 -9.91 4.52 -5.77
CA GLY A 144 -9.96 5.95 -5.54
C GLY A 144 -9.21 6.33 -4.26
N GLY A 145 -8.75 7.57 -4.18
CA GLY A 145 -8.10 8.13 -3.01
C GLY A 145 -6.58 8.15 -3.08
N ALA A 146 -5.93 8.27 -1.93
CA ALA A 146 -4.49 8.42 -1.82
C ALA A 146 -3.73 7.25 -2.47
N GLY A 147 -2.65 7.54 -3.18
CA GLY A 147 -1.77 6.54 -3.75
C GLY A 147 -2.04 6.17 -5.21
N GLY A 148 -2.31 7.15 -6.06
CA GLY A 148 -2.48 6.97 -7.50
C GLY A 148 -3.91 6.73 -7.95
N GLY A 149 -4.89 7.00 -7.08
CA GLY A 149 -6.30 6.84 -7.41
C GLY A 149 -6.77 7.75 -8.53
N TYR A 150 -6.22 8.95 -8.60
CA TYR A 150 -6.57 9.90 -9.67
C TYR A 150 -6.08 9.42 -11.04
N GLU A 151 -4.86 8.95 -11.12
CA GLU A 151 -4.25 8.45 -12.35
C GLU A 151 -5.00 7.21 -12.85
N ASN A 152 -5.33 6.29 -11.95
CA ASN A 152 -6.11 5.11 -12.30
C ASN A 152 -7.54 5.45 -12.70
N THR A 153 -8.21 6.36 -12.01
CA THR A 153 -9.54 6.83 -12.36
C THR A 153 -9.52 7.56 -13.70
N TRP A 154 -8.52 8.40 -13.93
CA TRP A 154 -8.33 9.07 -15.20
C TRP A 154 -8.10 8.07 -16.34
N ALA A 155 -7.19 7.13 -16.16
CA ALA A 155 -6.90 6.11 -17.17
C ALA A 155 -8.13 5.24 -17.46
N THR A 156 -8.83 4.78 -16.44
CA THR A 156 -10.04 3.97 -16.61
C THR A 156 -11.16 4.77 -17.25
N GLY A 157 -11.51 5.92 -16.70
CA GLY A 157 -12.64 6.72 -17.16
C GLY A 157 -12.35 7.44 -18.48
N LYS A 158 -11.26 8.18 -18.54
CA LYS A 158 -10.95 9.04 -19.68
C LYS A 158 -10.32 8.28 -20.84
N LEU A 159 -9.30 7.47 -20.59
CA LEU A 159 -8.59 6.77 -21.64
C LEU A 159 -9.41 5.58 -22.14
N TYR A 160 -9.72 4.63 -21.29
CA TYR A 160 -10.33 3.37 -21.74
C TYR A 160 -11.80 3.50 -22.08
N PHE A 161 -12.62 4.10 -21.21
CA PHE A 161 -14.05 4.23 -21.48
C PHE A 161 -14.38 5.32 -22.49
N GLU A 162 -13.86 6.54 -22.30
CA GLU A 162 -14.28 7.68 -23.14
C GLU A 162 -13.54 7.70 -24.47
N SER A 163 -12.20 7.61 -24.47
CA SER A 163 -11.41 7.78 -25.68
C SER A 163 -11.31 6.51 -26.51
N MET A 164 -11.00 5.38 -25.88
CA MET A 164 -10.81 4.10 -26.57
C MET A 164 -12.11 3.30 -26.74
N LYS A 165 -13.19 3.68 -26.06
CA LYS A 165 -14.49 2.98 -26.10
C LYS A 165 -14.42 1.49 -25.76
N VAL A 166 -13.49 1.08 -24.89
CA VAL A 166 -13.32 -0.31 -24.48
C VAL A 166 -14.59 -0.80 -23.78
N LYS A 167 -15.14 -1.91 -24.24
CA LYS A 167 -16.34 -2.54 -23.67
C LYS A 167 -16.02 -3.50 -22.53
N ASN A 168 -14.91 -4.23 -22.66
CA ASN A 168 -14.54 -5.26 -21.71
C ASN A 168 -13.50 -4.70 -20.73
N ILE A 169 -13.97 -4.19 -19.59
CA ILE A 169 -13.10 -3.71 -18.52
C ILE A 169 -13.33 -4.55 -17.27
N ARG A 170 -12.24 -5.12 -16.75
CA ARG A 170 -12.20 -5.73 -15.43
C ARG A 170 -11.57 -4.75 -14.46
N ILE A 171 -12.32 -4.34 -13.47
CA ILE A 171 -11.86 -3.44 -12.43
C ILE A 171 -11.34 -4.27 -11.25
N HIS A 172 -10.34 -3.76 -10.55
CA HIS A 172 -9.77 -4.37 -9.36
C HIS A 172 -10.85 -4.82 -8.36
N ASN A 173 -10.64 -5.98 -7.76
CA ASN A 173 -11.55 -6.60 -6.81
C ASN A 173 -12.93 -7.02 -7.36
N ARG A 174 -13.09 -7.13 -8.67
CA ARG A 174 -14.30 -7.73 -9.23
C ARG A 174 -14.09 -9.23 -9.47
N PRO A 175 -15.07 -10.08 -9.15
CA PRO A 175 -16.45 -9.78 -8.72
C PRO A 175 -16.61 -9.51 -7.20
N ALA A 176 -15.57 -9.68 -6.39
CA ALA A 176 -15.69 -9.65 -4.93
C ALA A 176 -15.90 -8.24 -4.34
N TYR A 177 -15.32 -7.22 -4.94
CA TYR A 177 -15.43 -5.84 -4.45
C TYR A 177 -16.88 -5.34 -4.46
N ASN A 178 -17.28 -4.65 -3.40
CA ASN A 178 -18.63 -4.13 -3.17
C ASN A 178 -19.72 -5.20 -2.95
N SER A 179 -19.37 -6.45 -2.69
CA SER A 179 -20.38 -7.43 -2.29
C SER A 179 -21.11 -6.99 -1.02
N GLU A 180 -20.40 -6.40 -0.08
CA GLU A 180 -20.96 -5.78 1.13
C GLU A 180 -21.90 -4.62 0.80
N VAL A 181 -21.55 -3.75 -0.15
CA VAL A 181 -22.40 -2.63 -0.60
C VAL A 181 -23.64 -3.14 -1.32
N HIS A 182 -23.50 -4.17 -2.15
CA HIS A 182 -24.64 -4.78 -2.82
C HIS A 182 -25.58 -5.45 -1.83
N GLY A 183 -25.06 -6.21 -0.88
CA GLY A 183 -25.84 -6.84 0.18
C GLY A 183 -26.58 -5.81 1.04
N SER A 184 -25.93 -4.73 1.40
CA SER A 184 -26.53 -3.64 2.17
C SER A 184 -27.64 -2.94 1.39
N ARG A 185 -27.40 -2.66 0.12
CA ARG A 185 -28.41 -2.06 -0.77
C ARG A 185 -29.64 -2.96 -0.91
N ASP A 186 -29.45 -4.27 -1.03
CA ASP A 186 -30.54 -5.22 -1.11
C ASP A 186 -31.36 -5.28 0.18
N MET A 187 -30.73 -4.93 1.32
CA MET A 187 -31.41 -4.72 2.61
C MET A 187 -31.99 -3.31 2.79
N GLY A 188 -31.88 -2.44 1.79
CA GLY A 188 -32.40 -1.08 1.84
C GLY A 188 -31.42 -0.03 2.39
N VAL A 189 -30.15 -0.38 2.61
CA VAL A 189 -29.10 0.53 3.07
C VAL A 189 -28.15 0.81 1.92
N GLY A 190 -28.14 2.04 1.41
CA GLY A 190 -27.33 2.42 0.25
C GLY A 190 -25.94 2.96 0.57
N GLU A 191 -25.57 3.04 1.84
CA GLU A 191 -24.32 3.66 2.32
C GLU A 191 -23.42 2.65 3.03
N LEU A 192 -22.21 3.07 3.36
CA LEU A 192 -21.34 2.28 4.24
C LEU A 192 -22.03 2.09 5.58
N ASN A 193 -22.05 0.86 6.05
CA ASN A 193 -22.86 0.48 7.18
C ASN A 193 -22.22 0.80 8.52
N ASN A 194 -20.90 0.75 8.60
CA ASN A 194 -20.16 0.74 9.86
C ASN A 194 -18.85 1.51 9.74
N CYS A 195 -18.38 1.97 10.89
CA CYS A 195 -16.99 2.42 11.07
C CYS A 195 -16.22 1.41 11.95
N TYR A 196 -14.93 1.63 12.14
CA TYR A 196 -14.12 0.73 12.95
C TYR A 196 -14.52 0.76 14.44
N GLU A 197 -14.95 1.91 14.92
CA GLU A 197 -15.42 2.11 16.30
C GLU A 197 -16.66 1.29 16.63
N ASP A 198 -17.50 0.95 15.67
CA ASP A 198 -18.67 0.11 15.89
C ASP A 198 -18.29 -1.27 16.45
N ALA A 199 -17.09 -1.77 16.11
CA ALA A 199 -16.59 -3.01 16.68
C ALA A 199 -16.33 -2.94 18.19
N GLU A 200 -16.09 -1.75 18.73
CA GLU A 200 -15.89 -1.54 20.18
C GLU A 200 -17.21 -1.62 20.95
N LEU A 201 -18.32 -1.30 20.28
CA LEU A 201 -19.67 -1.28 20.84
C LEU A 201 -20.40 -2.61 20.68
N ALA A 202 -19.85 -3.52 19.89
CA ALA A 202 -20.52 -4.78 19.56
C ALA A 202 -20.48 -5.77 20.73
N ASP A 203 -21.63 -6.34 21.10
CA ASP A 203 -21.72 -7.44 22.08
C ASP A 203 -21.06 -8.73 21.56
N THR A 204 -21.06 -8.91 20.25
CA THR A 204 -20.52 -10.09 19.60
C THR A 204 -19.88 -9.73 18.26
N ILE A 205 -18.65 -10.14 18.06
CA ILE A 205 -17.94 -10.02 16.79
C ILE A 205 -17.92 -11.40 16.11
N PHE A 206 -18.55 -11.50 14.94
CA PHE A 206 -18.60 -12.74 14.16
C PHE A 206 -17.64 -12.68 13.00
N ALA A 207 -16.45 -13.29 13.15
CA ALA A 207 -15.39 -13.29 12.15
C ALA A 207 -15.53 -14.51 11.22
N VAL A 208 -15.87 -14.29 9.97
CA VAL A 208 -16.05 -15.33 8.96
C VAL A 208 -15.19 -15.06 7.74
N GLY A 209 -14.34 -16.00 7.35
CA GLY A 209 -13.50 -15.90 6.17
C GLY A 209 -12.48 -14.77 6.23
N THR A 210 -12.18 -14.24 7.40
CA THR A 210 -11.23 -13.15 7.60
C THR A 210 -10.10 -13.51 8.54
N ASN A 211 -8.91 -13.01 8.27
CA ASN A 211 -7.79 -13.00 9.20
C ASN A 211 -7.45 -11.54 9.53
N ALA A 212 -8.29 -10.91 10.35
CA ALA A 212 -8.19 -9.48 10.63
C ALA A 212 -6.85 -9.08 11.27
N LEU A 213 -6.24 -9.94 12.06
CA LEU A 213 -4.93 -9.67 12.67
C LEU A 213 -3.83 -9.45 11.63
N GLU A 214 -3.82 -10.22 10.54
CA GLU A 214 -2.80 -10.10 9.50
C GLU A 214 -3.19 -9.11 8.40
N THR A 215 -4.47 -9.08 8.04
CA THR A 215 -4.94 -8.28 6.90
C THR A 215 -5.29 -6.84 7.26
N GLN A 216 -5.75 -6.62 8.50
CA GLN A 216 -6.16 -5.33 9.03
C GLN A 216 -5.70 -5.16 10.49
N PRO A 217 -4.39 -5.20 10.75
CA PRO A 217 -3.87 -5.24 12.12
C PRO A 217 -4.31 -4.05 12.97
N ASN A 218 -4.41 -2.85 12.40
CA ASN A 218 -4.85 -1.68 13.16
C ASN A 218 -6.33 -1.79 13.58
N TYR A 219 -7.19 -2.29 12.71
CA TYR A 219 -8.59 -2.56 13.05
C TYR A 219 -8.70 -3.60 14.18
N PHE A 220 -7.95 -4.68 14.05
CA PHE A 220 -7.94 -5.73 15.07
C PHE A 220 -7.39 -5.23 16.41
N LEU A 221 -6.23 -4.59 16.42
CA LEU A 221 -5.54 -4.20 17.65
C LEU A 221 -6.17 -2.99 18.33
N ASN A 222 -6.69 -2.02 17.57
CA ASN A 222 -7.26 -0.79 18.14
C ASN A 222 -8.74 -0.90 18.49
N HIS A 223 -9.48 -1.82 17.87
CA HIS A 223 -10.94 -1.89 18.04
C HIS A 223 -11.43 -3.24 18.56
N TRP A 224 -10.97 -4.37 18.00
CA TRP A 224 -11.41 -5.68 18.49
C TRP A 224 -10.79 -6.04 19.84
N VAL A 225 -9.48 -5.83 20.00
CA VAL A 225 -8.78 -6.19 21.25
C VAL A 225 -9.30 -5.40 22.46
N PRO A 226 -9.55 -4.09 22.39
CA PRO A 226 -10.21 -3.37 23.47
C PRO A 226 -11.58 -3.96 23.84
N ASN A 227 -12.43 -4.23 22.86
CA ASN A 227 -13.73 -4.86 23.10
C ASN A 227 -13.59 -6.22 23.79
N LEU A 228 -12.72 -7.10 23.29
CA LEU A 228 -12.50 -8.43 23.87
C LEU A 228 -11.97 -8.42 25.31
N ARG A 229 -11.32 -7.34 25.73
CA ARG A 229 -10.81 -7.16 27.09
C ARG A 229 -11.85 -6.61 28.04
N GLY A 230 -13.10 -6.46 27.61
CA GLY A 230 -14.19 -5.89 28.44
C GLY A 230 -13.95 -4.39 28.64
N GLY A 231 -13.30 -3.77 27.69
CA GLY A 231 -12.96 -2.37 27.79
C GLY A 231 -14.18 -1.50 27.66
N SER A 232 -14.64 -1.00 28.79
CA SER A 232 -15.16 0.36 28.80
C SER A 232 -13.98 1.27 28.52
N LEU A 233 -13.96 1.88 27.36
CA LEU A 233 -13.25 3.14 27.19
C LEU A 233 -13.95 4.21 28.02
#